data_364d8994de0f528d67b62371798c47fd
#
_entry.id   364d8994de0f528d67b62371798c47fd
#
_cell.length_a   1.000
_cell.length_b   1.000
_cell.length_c   1.000
_cell.angle_alpha   90.00
_cell.angle_beta   90.00
_cell.angle_gamma   90.00
#
_symmetry.space_group_name_H-M   'P 1'
#
loop_
_entity.id
_entity.type
_entity.pdbx_description
1 polymer ?
#
loop_
_entity_poly.entity_id
_entity_poly.type
_entity_poly.pdbx_seq_one_letter_code
_entity_poly.pdbx_strand_id
1 'polypeptide(L)'
;MRAGIIKTHSGLYVNLQDPDPATIVIADIAHALSNLCRFTGHTCVFYSVAQHSVLGANVTPLPHSRAFLLHDAAEAYISDMSAPLKQLPEMQDYRRIEEHLLIAIAGVFGVNFVDADIHEIDQRMRATEQRDLMGSDPAGGP
;
A
#
# COMPACT_ATOMS: atom_id res chain seq x y z
N MET A 1 11.73 -3.05 22.21
CA MET A 1 10.95 -2.35 21.13
C MET A 1 9.71 -1.74 21.79
N ARG A 2 9.42 -0.46 21.54
CA ARG A 2 8.26 0.22 22.11
C ARG A 2 7.03 -0.04 21.21
N ALA A 3 5.91 -0.47 21.81
CA ALA A 3 4.69 -0.74 21.06
C ALA A 3 4.21 0.52 20.31
N GLY A 4 3.77 0.34 19.07
CA GLY A 4 3.29 1.40 18.21
C GLY A 4 4.36 2.30 17.59
N ILE A 5 5.64 2.05 17.86
CA ILE A 5 6.75 2.85 17.29
C ILE A 5 7.60 1.96 16.39
N ILE A 6 7.80 2.38 15.16
CA ILE A 6 8.72 1.73 14.23
C ILE A 6 9.87 2.66 13.86
N LYS A 7 11.03 2.08 13.56
CA LYS A 7 12.18 2.79 13.00
C LYS A 7 12.20 2.60 11.49
N THR A 8 12.35 3.69 10.74
CA THR A 8 12.42 3.67 9.29
C THR A 8 13.86 3.54 8.77
N HIS A 9 14.00 3.38 7.46
CA HIS A 9 15.31 3.29 6.78
C HIS A 9 16.19 4.52 7.04
N SER A 10 15.62 5.73 7.01
CA SER A 10 16.36 6.97 7.30
C SER A 10 16.70 7.14 8.78
N GLY A 11 16.22 6.26 9.65
CA GLY A 11 16.46 6.32 11.09
C GLY A 11 15.42 7.10 11.88
N LEU A 12 14.36 7.59 11.24
CA LEU A 12 13.25 8.25 11.92
C LEU A 12 12.38 7.23 12.68
N TYR A 13 11.68 7.72 13.69
CA TYR A 13 10.74 6.90 14.47
C TYR A 13 9.31 7.38 14.21
N VAL A 14 8.49 6.49 13.66
CA VAL A 14 7.09 6.77 13.33
C VAL A 14 6.18 6.15 14.39
N ASN A 15 5.30 6.96 14.96
CA ASN A 15 4.23 6.49 15.84
C ASN A 15 3.02 6.09 14.98
N LEU A 16 2.68 4.82 14.97
CA LEU A 16 1.59 4.28 14.13
C LEU A 16 0.20 4.74 14.60
N GLN A 17 0.05 5.11 15.88
CA GLN A 17 -1.22 5.57 16.44
C GLN A 17 -1.44 7.08 16.27
N ASP A 18 -0.35 7.84 16.19
CA ASP A 18 -0.37 9.29 16.03
C ASP A 18 0.87 9.73 15.23
N PRO A 19 0.83 9.55 13.91
CA PRO A 19 1.98 9.82 13.05
C PRO A 19 2.31 11.32 12.98
N ASP A 20 3.52 11.69 13.40
CA ASP A 20 4.03 13.03 13.21
C ASP A 20 4.35 13.24 11.71
N PRO A 21 3.73 14.23 11.04
CA PRO A 21 4.01 14.53 9.63
C PRO A 21 5.49 14.72 9.31
N ALA A 22 6.28 15.23 10.25
CA ALA A 22 7.73 15.42 10.07
C ALA A 22 8.50 14.10 9.95
N THR A 23 7.92 12.99 10.37
CA THR A 23 8.53 11.65 10.28
C THR A 23 8.14 10.87 9.03
N ILE A 24 7.25 11.44 8.20
CA ILE A 24 6.78 10.82 6.95
C ILE A 24 7.59 11.40 5.79
N VAL A 25 8.53 10.61 5.25
CA VAL A 25 9.40 11.05 4.16
C VAL A 25 9.33 10.08 2.97
N ILE A 26 9.33 10.64 1.77
CA ILE A 26 9.15 9.86 0.53
C ILE A 26 10.24 8.80 0.33
N ALA A 27 11.47 9.07 0.74
CA ALA A 27 12.58 8.12 0.61
C ALA A 27 12.35 6.85 1.42
N ASP A 28 11.79 6.96 2.62
CA ASP A 28 11.45 5.80 3.44
C ASP A 28 10.30 4.99 2.84
N ILE A 29 9.27 5.68 2.34
CA ILE A 29 8.14 5.05 1.65
C ILE A 29 8.63 4.27 0.43
N ALA A 30 9.39 4.90 -0.45
CA ALA A 30 9.91 4.27 -1.65
C ALA A 30 10.79 3.06 -1.34
N HIS A 31 11.68 3.19 -0.35
CA HIS A 31 12.56 2.10 0.09
C HIS A 31 11.75 0.91 0.60
N ALA A 32 10.83 1.16 1.53
CA ALA A 32 10.04 0.09 2.15
C ALA A 32 9.14 -0.61 1.12
N LEU A 33 8.40 0.14 0.30
CA LEU A 33 7.50 -0.43 -0.70
C LEU A 33 8.26 -1.25 -1.76
N SER A 34 9.52 -0.91 -2.04
CA SER A 34 10.37 -1.68 -2.95
C SER A 34 10.79 -3.04 -2.39
N ASN A 35 10.74 -3.22 -1.08
CA ASN A 35 11.09 -4.45 -0.38
C ASN A 35 9.88 -5.28 0.07
N LEU A 36 8.65 -4.77 -0.12
CA LEU A 36 7.42 -5.48 0.23
C LEU A 36 6.88 -6.22 -0.99
N CYS A 37 6.70 -7.54 -0.86
CA CYS A 37 6.03 -8.33 -1.89
C CYS A 37 4.51 -8.12 -1.84
N ARG A 38 3.88 -8.15 -3.02
CA ARG A 38 2.42 -8.24 -3.14
C ARG A 38 1.96 -9.70 -3.06
N PHE A 39 0.66 -9.91 -2.85
CA PHE A 39 0.00 -11.23 -2.80
C PHE A 39 0.65 -12.18 -1.78
N THR A 40 1.11 -11.65 -0.66
CA THR A 40 1.76 -12.43 0.41
C THR A 40 2.94 -13.26 -0.11
N GLY A 41 3.59 -12.82 -1.20
CA GLY A 41 4.74 -13.51 -1.82
C GLY A 41 4.38 -14.71 -2.69
N HIS A 42 3.12 -14.95 -3.02
CA HIS A 42 2.67 -16.09 -3.82
C HIS A 42 2.77 -15.89 -5.34
N THR A 43 3.39 -14.79 -5.78
CA THR A 43 3.67 -14.56 -7.20
C THR A 43 4.80 -15.46 -7.70
N CYS A 44 4.80 -15.80 -8.98
CA CYS A 44 5.84 -16.64 -9.58
C CYS A 44 7.23 -15.98 -9.61
N VAL A 45 7.29 -14.67 -9.53
CA VAL A 45 8.51 -13.88 -9.39
C VAL A 45 8.27 -12.80 -8.32
N PHE A 46 9.34 -12.25 -7.74
CA PHE A 46 9.19 -11.14 -6.82
C PHE A 46 8.51 -9.95 -7.51
N TYR A 47 7.45 -9.47 -6.90
CA TYR A 47 6.68 -8.31 -7.38
C TYR A 47 6.37 -7.41 -6.19
N SER A 48 6.92 -6.20 -6.21
CA SER A 48 6.83 -5.29 -5.07
C SER A 48 5.58 -4.41 -5.09
N VAL A 49 5.21 -3.91 -3.94
CA VAL A 49 4.19 -2.87 -3.79
C VAL A 49 4.61 -1.62 -4.58
N ALA A 50 5.90 -1.26 -4.57
CA ALA A 50 6.41 -0.13 -5.35
C ALA A 50 6.19 -0.32 -6.87
N GLN A 51 6.43 -1.53 -7.41
CA GLN A 51 6.15 -1.83 -8.83
C GLN A 51 4.67 -1.63 -9.16
N HIS A 52 3.78 -2.15 -8.34
CA HIS A 52 2.33 -1.95 -8.48
C HIS A 52 1.99 -0.45 -8.51
N SER A 53 2.50 0.31 -7.56
CA SER A 53 2.21 1.75 -7.44
C SER A 53 2.71 2.55 -8.64
N VAL A 54 3.91 2.27 -9.14
CA VAL A 54 4.48 2.94 -10.31
C VAL A 54 3.73 2.57 -11.59
N LEU A 55 3.48 1.29 -11.82
CA LEU A 55 2.76 0.82 -13.01
C LEU A 55 1.34 1.37 -13.07
N GLY A 56 0.64 1.33 -11.94
CA GLY A 56 -0.72 1.88 -11.86
C GLY A 56 -0.75 3.40 -12.05
N ALA A 57 0.21 4.13 -11.47
CA ALA A 57 0.31 5.57 -11.67
C ALA A 57 0.53 5.94 -13.14
N ASN A 58 1.29 5.13 -13.89
CA ASN A 58 1.54 5.37 -15.31
C ASN A 58 0.29 5.20 -16.18
N VAL A 59 -0.68 4.41 -15.76
CA VAL A 59 -1.95 4.21 -16.49
C VAL A 59 -3.10 5.03 -15.90
N THR A 60 -2.87 5.73 -14.79
CA THR A 60 -3.86 6.59 -14.16
C THR A 60 -3.86 7.97 -14.83
N PRO A 61 -5.03 8.49 -15.27
CA PRO A 61 -5.11 9.82 -15.84
C PRO A 61 -4.69 10.91 -14.83
N LEU A 62 -4.07 11.98 -15.32
CA LEU A 62 -3.90 13.20 -14.55
C LEU A 62 -5.28 13.82 -14.28
N PRO A 63 -5.54 14.37 -13.08
CA PRO A 63 -4.59 14.66 -11.98
C PRO A 63 -4.41 13.54 -10.94
N HIS A 64 -4.99 12.36 -11.13
CA HIS A 64 -5.05 11.30 -10.10
C HIS A 64 -3.80 10.42 -10.02
N SER A 65 -2.89 10.52 -10.99
CA SER A 65 -1.67 9.69 -11.07
C SER A 65 -0.83 9.73 -9.79
N ARG A 66 -0.64 10.92 -9.22
CA ARG A 66 0.14 11.10 -7.99
C ARG A 66 -0.56 10.49 -6.76
N ALA A 67 -1.87 10.59 -6.69
CA ALA A 67 -2.64 9.96 -5.63
C ALA A 67 -2.59 8.43 -5.76
N PHE A 68 -2.67 7.89 -6.98
CA PHE A 68 -2.49 6.46 -7.18
C PHE A 68 -1.10 5.99 -6.74
N LEU A 69 -0.05 6.73 -7.11
CA LEU A 69 1.34 6.39 -6.73
C LEU A 69 1.49 6.21 -5.21
N LEU A 70 0.74 6.96 -4.42
CA LEU A 70 0.85 6.99 -2.96
C LEU A 70 -0.27 6.24 -2.23
N HIS A 71 -1.25 5.63 -2.95
CA HIS A 71 -2.43 5.06 -2.29
C HIS A 71 -2.10 3.90 -1.33
N ASP A 72 -1.02 3.17 -1.57
CA ASP A 72 -0.53 2.10 -0.71
C ASP A 72 0.64 2.55 0.20
N ALA A 73 0.90 3.85 0.30
CA ALA A 73 2.07 4.35 1.04
C ALA A 73 2.06 4.00 2.54
N ALA A 74 0.88 3.83 3.15
CA ALA A 74 0.77 3.38 4.53
C ALA A 74 1.42 2.01 4.77
N GLU A 75 1.47 1.16 3.75
CA GLU A 75 2.09 -0.17 3.84
C GLU A 75 3.59 -0.11 4.12
N ALA A 76 4.25 1.00 3.82
CA ALA A 76 5.63 1.23 4.22
C ALA A 76 5.84 1.14 5.74
N TYR A 77 4.78 1.34 6.52
CA TYR A 77 4.81 1.38 7.98
C TYR A 77 4.12 0.18 8.64
N ILE A 78 3.22 -0.51 7.94
CA ILE A 78 2.37 -1.57 8.51
C ILE A 78 2.37 -2.86 7.69
N SER A 79 3.16 -2.94 6.64
CA SER A 79 3.22 -4.05 5.68
C SER A 79 2.00 -4.15 4.75
N ASP A 80 2.11 -4.99 3.72
CA ASP A 80 1.00 -5.33 2.82
C ASP A 80 0.22 -6.52 3.40
N MET A 81 -0.94 -6.23 3.97
CA MET A 81 -1.89 -7.26 4.39
C MET A 81 -2.77 -7.65 3.22
N SER A 82 -2.89 -8.96 2.95
CA SER A 82 -3.76 -9.43 1.87
C SER A 82 -5.21 -8.97 2.06
N ALA A 83 -5.86 -8.60 0.95
CA ALA A 83 -7.23 -8.08 1.00
C ALA A 83 -8.24 -9.05 1.66
N PRO A 84 -8.18 -10.38 1.42
CA PRO A 84 -9.07 -11.30 2.13
C PRO A 84 -8.90 -11.27 3.65
N LEU A 85 -7.66 -11.16 4.14
CA LEU A 85 -7.40 -11.03 5.57
C LEU A 85 -7.87 -9.68 6.11
N LYS A 86 -7.56 -8.60 5.41
CA LYS A 86 -7.91 -7.23 5.81
C LYS A 86 -9.42 -7.03 5.95
N GLN A 87 -10.23 -7.77 5.17
CA GLN A 87 -11.70 -7.68 5.19
C GLN A 87 -12.35 -8.41 6.37
N LEU A 88 -11.61 -9.25 7.10
CA LEU A 88 -12.15 -9.91 8.27
C LEU A 88 -12.54 -8.90 9.36
N PRO A 89 -13.65 -9.14 10.09
CA PRO A 89 -14.04 -8.26 11.21
C PRO A 89 -12.93 -8.07 12.25
N GLU A 90 -12.12 -9.10 12.48
CA GLU A 90 -10.99 -9.09 13.41
C GLU A 90 -9.90 -8.09 13.04
N MET A 91 -9.87 -7.61 11.79
CA MET A 91 -8.88 -6.66 11.31
C MET A 91 -9.36 -5.20 11.35
N GLN A 92 -10.43 -4.91 12.06
CA GLN A 92 -10.98 -3.54 12.16
C GLN A 92 -9.97 -2.54 12.71
N ASP A 93 -9.22 -2.90 13.75
CA ASP A 93 -8.22 -2.02 14.36
C ASP A 93 -7.04 -1.78 13.42
N TYR A 94 -6.64 -2.79 12.64
CA TYR A 94 -5.62 -2.63 11.59
C TYR A 94 -6.07 -1.60 10.54
N ARG A 95 -7.30 -1.72 10.03
CA ARG A 95 -7.85 -0.77 9.04
C ARG A 95 -7.89 0.66 9.59
N ARG A 96 -8.21 0.83 10.87
CA ARG A 96 -8.22 2.14 11.53
C ARG A 96 -6.81 2.75 11.59
N ILE A 97 -5.80 1.97 11.92
CA ILE A 97 -4.40 2.41 11.92
C ILE A 97 -3.98 2.80 10.49
N GLU A 98 -4.29 1.98 9.50
CA GLU A 98 -4.02 2.26 8.09
C GLU A 98 -4.65 3.57 7.64
N GLU A 99 -5.92 3.81 7.98
CA GLU A 99 -6.64 5.04 7.64
C GLU A 99 -5.98 6.27 8.27
N HIS A 100 -5.59 6.23 9.53
CA HIS A 100 -4.88 7.33 10.19
C HIS A 100 -3.55 7.64 9.51
N LEU A 101 -2.79 6.63 9.14
CA LEU A 101 -1.55 6.79 8.37
C LEU A 101 -1.81 7.43 7.00
N LEU A 102 -2.84 6.97 6.27
CA LEU A 102 -3.19 7.53 4.96
C LEU A 102 -3.63 8.99 5.07
N ILE A 103 -4.37 9.37 6.10
CA ILE A 103 -4.74 10.77 6.35
C ILE A 103 -3.49 11.63 6.57
N ALA A 104 -2.54 11.17 7.37
CA ALA A 104 -1.29 11.88 7.61
C ALA A 104 -0.45 12.00 6.32
N ILE A 105 -0.33 10.93 5.54
CA ILE A 105 0.38 10.90 4.27
C ILE A 105 -0.29 11.85 3.25
N ALA A 106 -1.63 11.83 3.16
CA ALA A 106 -2.39 12.74 2.30
C ALA A 106 -2.09 14.21 2.63
N GLY A 107 -2.01 14.54 3.91
CA GLY A 107 -1.65 15.89 4.38
C GLY A 107 -0.24 16.29 4.01
N VAL A 108 0.74 15.39 4.18
CA VAL A 108 2.15 15.65 3.86
C VAL A 108 2.36 15.89 2.36
N PHE A 109 1.74 15.10 1.50
CA PHE A 109 1.99 15.14 0.05
C PHE A 109 0.92 15.90 -0.74
N GLY A 110 -0.13 16.40 -0.08
CA GLY A 110 -1.20 17.16 -0.74
C GLY A 110 -1.97 16.33 -1.76
N VAL A 111 -2.30 15.09 -1.45
CA VAL A 111 -3.08 14.18 -2.31
C VAL A 111 -4.41 13.83 -1.66
N ASN A 112 -5.37 13.42 -2.49
CA ASN A 112 -6.67 12.91 -2.05
C ASN A 112 -6.80 11.45 -2.50
N PHE A 113 -6.95 10.54 -1.54
CA PHE A 113 -7.11 9.11 -1.81
C PHE A 113 -8.58 8.69 -1.97
N VAL A 114 -9.53 9.57 -1.64
CA VAL A 114 -10.97 9.30 -1.75
C VAL A 114 -11.42 9.64 -3.17
N ASP A 115 -11.07 8.77 -4.11
CA ASP A 115 -11.41 8.92 -5.51
C ASP A 115 -11.81 7.56 -6.10
N ALA A 116 -12.98 7.52 -6.73
CA ALA A 116 -13.50 6.30 -7.34
C ALA A 116 -12.59 5.77 -8.45
N ASP A 117 -11.92 6.64 -9.19
CA ASP A 117 -11.01 6.24 -10.27
C ASP A 117 -9.79 5.49 -9.74
N ILE A 118 -9.25 5.90 -8.58
CA ILE A 118 -8.13 5.21 -7.93
C ILE A 118 -8.53 3.77 -7.58
N HIS A 119 -9.68 3.61 -6.97
CA HIS A 119 -10.18 2.29 -6.58
C HIS A 119 -10.44 1.39 -7.79
N GLU A 120 -11.04 1.91 -8.85
CA GLU A 120 -11.29 1.17 -10.08
C GLU A 120 -9.98 0.71 -10.74
N ILE A 121 -9.01 1.61 -10.86
CA ILE A 121 -7.71 1.28 -11.46
C ILE A 121 -6.98 0.26 -10.61
N ASP A 122 -6.99 0.39 -9.28
CA ASP A 122 -6.38 -0.59 -8.38
C ASP A 122 -7.00 -1.98 -8.55
N GLN A 123 -8.32 -2.08 -8.67
CA GLN A 123 -8.99 -3.36 -8.92
C GLN A 123 -8.60 -3.96 -10.27
N ARG A 124 -8.51 -3.15 -11.32
CA ARG A 124 -8.09 -3.61 -12.65
C ARG A 124 -6.63 -4.04 -12.66
N MET A 125 -5.75 -3.30 -11.98
CA MET A 125 -4.35 -3.69 -11.79
C MET A 125 -4.26 -5.03 -11.07
N ARG A 126 -4.99 -5.20 -9.99
CA ARG A 126 -5.01 -6.45 -9.22
C ARG A 126 -5.44 -7.64 -10.09
N ALA A 127 -6.50 -7.51 -10.87
CA ALA A 127 -6.97 -8.56 -11.77
C ALA A 127 -5.91 -8.94 -12.81
N THR A 128 -5.24 -7.96 -13.39
CA THR A 128 -4.16 -8.16 -14.36
C THR A 128 -2.95 -8.84 -13.72
N GLU A 129 -2.55 -8.37 -12.56
CA GLU A 129 -1.43 -8.92 -11.80
C GLU A 129 -1.69 -10.37 -11.38
N GLN A 130 -2.90 -10.68 -10.90
CA GLN A 130 -3.28 -12.07 -10.58
C GLN A 130 -3.20 -12.96 -11.80
N ARG A 131 -3.75 -12.52 -12.94
CA ARG A 131 -3.69 -13.29 -14.18
C ARG A 131 -2.26 -13.58 -14.64
N ASP A 132 -1.38 -12.57 -14.55
CA ASP A 132 -0.04 -12.64 -15.14
C ASP A 132 1.03 -13.20 -14.19
N LEU A 133 0.84 -13.05 -12.88
CA LEU A 133 1.87 -13.34 -11.87
C LEU A 133 1.51 -14.47 -10.91
N MET A 134 0.24 -14.81 -10.78
CA MET A 134 -0.23 -15.96 -10.00
C MET A 134 -0.44 -17.13 -10.94
N GLY A 135 -0.06 -18.33 -10.56
CA GLY A 135 -0.27 -19.53 -11.37
C GLY A 135 -1.74 -19.72 -11.79
N SER A 136 -1.98 -20.48 -12.84
CA SER A 136 -3.34 -20.84 -13.26
C SER A 136 -4.07 -21.56 -12.11
N ASP A 137 -5.32 -21.24 -11.94
CA ASP A 137 -6.18 -21.90 -10.96
C ASP A 137 -6.52 -23.33 -11.45
N PRO A 138 -6.01 -24.39 -10.80
CA PRO A 138 -6.21 -25.76 -11.27
C PRO A 138 -7.64 -26.27 -11.06
N ALA A 139 -8.46 -25.58 -10.27
CA ALA A 139 -9.79 -26.04 -9.87
C ALA A 139 -10.90 -24.99 -10.06
N GLY A 140 -10.61 -23.90 -10.77
CA GLY A 140 -11.57 -22.79 -10.88
C GLY A 140 -11.94 -22.25 -9.50
N GLY A 141 -10.99 -21.64 -8.82
CA GLY A 141 -11.16 -21.12 -7.46
C GLY A 141 -12.34 -20.15 -7.27
N PRO A 142 -12.66 -19.80 -6.04
CA PRO A 142 -13.79 -18.95 -5.69
C PRO A 142 -13.70 -17.55 -6.28
#